data_cc4d2ccb80dc1d26e6c7617f0e229e59
#
_entry.id   cc4d2ccb80dc1d26e6c7617f0e229e59
#
_cell.length_a   1.000
_cell.length_b   1.000
_cell.length_c   1.000
_cell.angle_alpha   90.00
_cell.angle_beta   90.00
_cell.angle_gamma   90.00
#
_symmetry.space_group_name_H-M   'P 1'
#
loop_
_entity.id
_entity.type
_entity.pdbx_description
1 polymer ?
#
loop_
_entity_poly.entity_id
_entity_poly.type
_entity_poly.pdbx_seq_one_letter_code
_entity_poly.pdbx_strand_id
1 'polypeptide(L)'
;GDGLGFMGWEVDEKEDLLFFASKLEKNKIEVHQGKTSFADKRFVEDLIFFNDPQGNRIELVYKPMNDSEPFKPSRPISGFKTGALGMGHAVIHVKKIDDLIPFYTEVLGFKISDYSHTPISLCFFHVNGRHHSLALFGSGQTGFHHFMV
;
A
#
# COMPACT_ATOMS: atom_id res chain seq x y z
N GLY A 1 7.74 10.67 15.95
CA GLY A 1 6.44 10.31 16.46
C GLY A 1 5.94 9.04 15.79
N ASP A 2 5.02 8.36 16.42
CA ASP A 2 4.43 7.15 15.89
C ASP A 2 3.44 7.51 14.77
N GLY A 3 3.50 6.81 13.65
CA GLY A 3 2.62 7.09 12.52
C GLY A 3 2.91 6.20 11.33
N LEU A 4 2.14 6.38 10.25
CA LEU A 4 2.37 5.68 8.99
C LEU A 4 3.67 6.18 8.34
N GLY A 5 4.64 5.29 8.22
CA GLY A 5 5.87 5.59 7.48
C GLY A 5 5.64 5.56 5.97
N PHE A 6 5.09 4.46 5.48
CA PHE A 6 4.73 4.23 4.08
C PHE A 6 3.84 3.00 3.95
N MET A 7 3.21 2.84 2.79
CA MET A 7 2.55 1.62 2.33
C MET A 7 3.31 1.07 1.13
N GLY A 8 3.74 -0.20 1.20
CA GLY A 8 4.45 -0.88 0.11
C GLY A 8 3.51 -1.79 -0.68
N TRP A 9 3.61 -1.73 -2.01
CA TRP A 9 2.87 -2.58 -2.94
C TRP A 9 3.83 -3.21 -3.94
N GLU A 10 3.74 -4.51 -4.10
CA GLU A 10 4.55 -5.26 -5.05
C GLU A 10 3.96 -5.16 -6.45
N VAL A 11 4.84 -5.01 -7.46
CA VAL A 11 4.51 -5.15 -8.88
C VAL A 11 5.11 -6.44 -9.42
N ASP A 12 4.47 -7.03 -10.42
CA ASP A 12 4.87 -8.33 -10.97
C ASP A 12 6.16 -8.23 -11.80
N GLU A 13 6.30 -7.16 -12.58
CA GLU A 13 7.43 -6.97 -13.49
C GLU A 13 8.13 -5.62 -13.22
N LYS A 14 9.43 -5.56 -13.52
CA LYS A 14 10.23 -4.34 -13.34
C LYS A 14 9.72 -3.19 -14.20
N GLU A 15 9.24 -3.50 -15.38
CA GLU A 15 8.65 -2.58 -16.33
C GLU A 15 7.40 -1.88 -15.82
N ASP A 16 6.69 -2.52 -14.88
CA ASP A 16 5.51 -1.92 -14.23
C ASP A 16 5.89 -0.68 -13.42
N LEU A 17 7.08 -0.63 -12.84
CA LEU A 17 7.57 0.58 -12.15
C LEU A 17 7.62 1.78 -13.10
N LEU A 18 8.11 1.59 -14.33
CA LEU A 18 8.17 2.64 -15.35
C LEU A 18 6.78 3.01 -15.85
N PHE A 19 5.90 2.02 -16.02
CA PHE A 19 4.51 2.24 -16.39
C PHE A 19 3.79 3.11 -15.36
N PHE A 20 3.87 2.76 -14.08
CA PHE A 20 3.26 3.53 -13.01
C PHE A 20 3.91 4.90 -12.83
N ALA A 21 5.25 5.01 -12.94
CA ALA A 21 5.93 6.30 -12.89
C ALA A 21 5.38 7.25 -13.96
N SER A 22 5.32 6.80 -15.23
CA SER A 22 4.77 7.60 -16.33
C SER A 22 3.29 7.98 -16.10
N LYS A 23 2.50 7.06 -15.57
CA LYS A 23 1.07 7.30 -15.30
C LYS A 23 0.85 8.30 -14.18
N LEU A 24 1.64 8.21 -13.11
CA LEU A 24 1.64 9.15 -11.99
C LEU A 24 2.04 10.56 -12.43
N GLU A 25 3.14 10.69 -13.18
CA GLU A 25 3.62 11.98 -13.72
C GLU A 25 2.58 12.65 -14.63
N LYS A 26 1.90 11.88 -15.52
CA LYS A 26 0.77 12.38 -16.32
C LYS A 26 -0.38 12.93 -15.46
N ASN A 27 -0.55 12.39 -14.25
CA ASN A 27 -1.52 12.87 -13.28
C ASN A 27 -0.94 13.91 -12.30
N LYS A 28 0.24 14.49 -12.64
CA LYS A 28 0.93 15.54 -11.87
C LYS A 28 1.33 15.11 -10.46
N ILE A 29 1.57 13.82 -10.26
CA ILE A 29 2.14 13.26 -9.03
C ILE A 29 3.65 13.18 -9.21
N GLU A 30 4.40 13.77 -8.31
CA GLU A 30 5.86 13.69 -8.30
C GLU A 30 6.29 12.28 -7.91
N VAL A 31 7.14 11.66 -8.74
CA VAL A 31 7.65 10.30 -8.55
C VAL A 31 9.15 10.34 -8.34
N HIS A 32 9.62 9.55 -7.40
CA HIS A 32 11.03 9.40 -7.09
C HIS A 32 11.48 7.97 -7.32
N GLN A 33 12.59 7.81 -8.03
CA GLN A 33 13.28 6.52 -8.14
C GLN A 33 14.05 6.23 -6.85
N GLY A 34 13.90 5.04 -6.30
CA GLY A 34 14.71 4.58 -5.18
C GLY A 34 16.16 4.36 -5.61
N LYS A 35 17.12 4.91 -4.84
CA LYS A 35 18.53 4.57 -5.02
C LYS A 35 18.78 3.14 -4.57
N THR A 36 19.82 2.47 -5.12
CA THR A 36 20.21 1.10 -4.73
C THR A 36 20.28 0.93 -3.22
N SER A 37 20.95 1.85 -2.51
CA SER A 37 21.05 1.80 -1.05
C SER A 37 19.70 1.93 -0.31
N PHE A 38 18.67 2.43 -0.98
CA PHE A 38 17.32 2.49 -0.44
C PHE A 38 16.56 1.21 -0.73
N ALA A 39 16.70 0.63 -1.92
CA ALA A 39 16.18 -0.68 -2.27
C ALA A 39 16.73 -1.77 -1.34
N ASP A 40 18.05 -1.73 -1.07
CA ASP A 40 18.70 -2.63 -0.11
C ASP A 40 18.07 -2.57 1.29
N LYS A 41 17.76 -1.36 1.78
CA LYS A 41 17.09 -1.16 3.08
C LYS A 41 15.65 -1.66 3.11
N ARG A 42 15.01 -1.81 1.96
CA ARG A 42 13.65 -2.36 1.80
C ARG A 42 13.67 -3.84 1.48
N PHE A 43 14.84 -4.43 1.27
CA PHE A 43 14.98 -5.81 0.83
C PHE A 43 14.21 -6.09 -0.46
N VAL A 44 14.36 -5.18 -1.44
CA VAL A 44 13.74 -5.30 -2.77
C VAL A 44 14.77 -5.07 -3.86
N GLU A 45 14.52 -5.52 -5.09
CA GLU A 45 15.44 -5.29 -6.21
C GLU A 45 15.37 -3.84 -6.70
N ASP A 46 14.18 -3.28 -6.80
CA ASP A 46 13.97 -1.90 -7.26
C ASP A 46 12.68 -1.32 -6.68
N LEU A 47 12.56 0.00 -6.66
CA LEU A 47 11.34 0.67 -6.22
C LEU A 47 11.24 2.10 -6.73
N ILE A 48 9.99 2.57 -6.82
CA ILE A 48 9.64 3.99 -6.92
C ILE A 48 8.80 4.39 -5.71
N PHE A 49 8.78 5.67 -5.38
CA PHE A 49 7.94 6.17 -4.31
C PHE A 49 7.35 7.54 -4.63
N PHE A 50 6.20 7.81 -4.06
CA PHE A 50 5.41 9.02 -4.26
C PHE A 50 4.44 9.20 -3.09
N ASN A 51 3.72 10.31 -3.07
CA ASN A 51 2.66 10.53 -2.11
C ASN A 51 1.29 10.48 -2.80
N ASP A 52 0.29 9.97 -2.09
CA ASP A 52 -1.10 10.13 -2.50
C ASP A 52 -1.57 11.59 -2.35
N PRO A 53 -2.76 11.98 -2.84
CA PRO A 53 -3.24 13.36 -2.76
C PRO A 53 -3.39 13.93 -1.33
N GLN A 54 -3.38 13.07 -0.30
CA GLN A 54 -3.42 13.51 1.10
C GLN A 54 -2.09 13.39 1.82
N GLY A 55 -0.99 13.09 1.08
CA GLY A 55 0.37 13.05 1.59
C GLY A 55 0.80 11.71 2.19
N ASN A 56 0.01 10.65 2.04
CA ASN A 56 0.44 9.32 2.48
C ASN A 56 1.49 8.78 1.52
N ARG A 57 2.66 8.38 2.05
CA ARG A 57 3.74 7.83 1.25
C ARG A 57 3.40 6.42 0.76
N ILE A 58 3.58 6.19 -0.53
CA ILE A 58 3.42 4.91 -1.21
C ILE A 58 4.74 4.52 -1.85
N GLU A 59 5.11 3.25 -1.73
CA GLU A 59 6.27 2.65 -2.39
C GLU A 59 5.77 1.50 -3.29
N LEU A 60 6.03 1.56 -4.60
CA LEU A 60 5.86 0.43 -5.49
C LEU A 60 7.20 -0.29 -5.58
N VAL A 61 7.20 -1.57 -5.27
CA VAL A 61 8.43 -2.37 -5.16
C VAL A 61 8.39 -3.54 -6.13
N TYR A 62 9.56 -3.85 -6.67
CA TYR A 62 9.76 -5.01 -7.52
C TYR A 62 10.62 -6.04 -6.79
N LYS A 63 10.17 -7.29 -6.84
CA LYS A 63 10.91 -8.47 -6.39
C LYS A 63 11.46 -8.33 -4.96
N PRO A 64 10.57 -8.34 -3.96
CA PRO A 64 10.98 -8.39 -2.56
C PRO A 64 11.75 -9.68 -2.28
N MET A 65 12.79 -9.57 -1.47
CA MET A 65 13.57 -10.71 -1.02
C MET A 65 12.74 -11.57 -0.08
N ASN A 66 12.72 -12.87 -0.34
CA ASN A 66 12.13 -13.85 0.56
C ASN A 66 13.25 -14.54 1.33
N ASP A 67 13.11 -14.64 2.65
CA ASP A 67 13.99 -15.48 3.44
C ASP A 67 13.71 -16.95 3.16
N SER A 68 14.75 -17.75 3.04
CA SER A 68 14.65 -19.22 2.91
C SER A 68 14.23 -19.90 4.22
N GLU A 69 14.46 -19.24 5.37
CA GLU A 69 14.09 -19.76 6.67
C GLU A 69 12.68 -19.37 7.07
N PRO A 70 11.87 -20.31 7.57
CA PRO A 70 10.55 -19.99 8.08
C PRO A 70 10.62 -19.01 9.25
N PHE A 71 9.69 -18.08 9.30
CA PHE A 71 9.57 -17.17 10.44
C PHE A 71 9.38 -17.96 11.75
N LYS A 72 10.28 -17.74 12.70
CA LYS A 72 10.23 -18.32 14.05
C LYS A 72 9.93 -17.22 15.07
N PRO A 73 8.70 -17.10 15.57
CA PRO A 73 8.37 -16.06 16.53
C PRO A 73 9.15 -16.24 17.83
N SER A 74 9.64 -15.14 18.39
CA SER A 74 10.33 -15.12 19.69
C SER A 74 9.39 -15.27 20.91
N ARG A 75 8.08 -15.22 20.67
CA ARG A 75 7.02 -15.39 21.67
C ARG A 75 6.12 -16.57 21.26
N PRO A 76 5.36 -17.17 22.18
CA PRO A 76 4.48 -18.30 21.87
C PRO A 76 3.23 -17.86 21.08
N ILE A 77 3.44 -17.45 19.83
CA ILE A 77 2.39 -17.14 18.84
C ILE A 77 2.50 -18.11 17.67
N SER A 78 1.40 -18.36 16.98
CA SER A 78 1.35 -19.31 15.86
C SER A 78 1.99 -18.81 14.55
N GLY A 79 2.57 -17.59 14.52
CA GLY A 79 3.03 -16.94 13.30
C GLY A 79 1.91 -16.25 12.56
N PHE A 80 2.19 -15.85 11.32
CA PHE A 80 1.25 -15.12 10.47
C PHE A 80 0.32 -16.06 9.69
N LYS A 81 -0.92 -15.62 9.45
CA LYS A 81 -1.96 -16.38 8.72
C LYS A 81 -2.28 -15.77 7.34
N THR A 82 -1.35 -15.05 6.78
CA THR A 82 -1.55 -14.26 5.55
C THR A 82 -1.47 -15.08 4.25
N GLY A 83 -0.77 -16.22 4.25
CA GLY A 83 -0.63 -17.09 3.09
C GLY A 83 0.06 -16.42 1.90
N ALA A 84 -0.20 -16.93 0.69
CA ALA A 84 0.44 -16.47 -0.55
C ALA A 84 -0.03 -15.09 -1.05
N LEU A 85 -1.07 -14.50 -0.44
CA LEU A 85 -1.58 -13.18 -0.83
C LEU A 85 -0.91 -12.00 -0.11
N GLY A 86 0.21 -12.26 0.57
CA GLY A 86 0.95 -11.25 1.31
C GLY A 86 0.29 -10.82 2.63
N MET A 87 0.70 -9.70 3.18
CA MET A 87 0.13 -9.11 4.39
C MET A 87 -1.38 -8.94 4.25
N GLY A 88 -2.16 -9.14 5.31
CA GLY A 88 -3.62 -9.12 5.27
C GLY A 88 -4.20 -7.83 4.70
N HIS A 89 -4.36 -6.81 5.53
CA HIS A 89 -4.78 -5.48 5.09
C HIS A 89 -4.24 -4.38 6.01
N ALA A 90 -4.20 -3.16 5.49
CA ALA A 90 -3.97 -1.95 6.26
C ALA A 90 -5.21 -1.05 6.20
N VAL A 91 -5.46 -0.33 7.29
CA VAL A 91 -6.50 0.71 7.36
C VAL A 91 -5.84 2.03 7.77
N ILE A 92 -6.14 3.08 7.02
CA ILE A 92 -5.64 4.42 7.30
C ILE A 92 -6.79 5.40 7.49
N HIS A 93 -6.59 6.34 8.39
CA HIS A 93 -7.44 7.52 8.50
C HIS A 93 -7.15 8.48 7.37
N VAL A 94 -8.19 9.01 6.75
CA VAL A 94 -8.11 10.03 5.70
C VAL A 94 -9.12 11.14 5.97
N LYS A 95 -8.85 12.33 5.46
CA LYS A 95 -9.76 13.47 5.63
C LYS A 95 -11.08 13.23 4.94
N LYS A 96 -11.03 12.85 3.65
CA LYS A 96 -12.20 12.49 2.83
C LYS A 96 -11.82 11.34 1.91
N ILE A 97 -12.63 10.30 1.86
CA ILE A 97 -12.38 9.15 0.99
C ILE A 97 -12.57 9.50 -0.49
N ASP A 98 -13.55 10.35 -0.81
CA ASP A 98 -13.90 10.69 -2.19
C ASP A 98 -12.75 11.40 -2.93
N ASP A 99 -11.91 12.13 -2.23
CA ASP A 99 -10.73 12.79 -2.79
C ASP A 99 -9.65 11.78 -3.22
N LEU A 100 -9.67 10.57 -2.67
CA LEU A 100 -8.67 9.53 -2.89
C LEU A 100 -9.14 8.40 -3.81
N ILE A 101 -10.44 8.15 -3.90
CA ILE A 101 -10.99 7.06 -4.72
C ILE A 101 -10.46 7.12 -6.17
N PRO A 102 -10.52 8.25 -6.90
CA PRO A 102 -10.01 8.29 -8.27
C PRO A 102 -8.51 7.99 -8.37
N PHE A 103 -7.72 8.45 -7.39
CA PHE A 103 -6.29 8.16 -7.37
C PHE A 103 -6.01 6.66 -7.23
N TYR A 104 -6.64 5.98 -6.25
CA TYR A 104 -6.43 4.55 -6.07
C TYR A 104 -7.02 3.71 -7.20
N THR A 105 -8.18 4.07 -7.74
CA THR A 105 -8.84 3.28 -8.80
C THR A 105 -8.30 3.56 -10.19
N GLU A 106 -8.21 4.83 -10.59
CA GLU A 106 -7.87 5.21 -11.97
C GLU A 106 -6.36 5.29 -12.19
N VAL A 107 -5.59 5.77 -11.19
CA VAL A 107 -4.14 5.90 -11.32
C VAL A 107 -3.45 4.61 -10.93
N LEU A 108 -3.74 4.04 -9.75
CA LEU A 108 -3.08 2.84 -9.26
C LEU A 108 -3.75 1.53 -9.66
N GLY A 109 -4.98 1.57 -10.19
CA GLY A 109 -5.68 0.38 -10.68
C GLY A 109 -6.29 -0.52 -9.60
N PHE A 110 -6.44 0.00 -8.37
CA PHE A 110 -7.11 -0.73 -7.30
C PHE A 110 -8.61 -0.88 -7.63
N LYS A 111 -9.21 -1.95 -7.15
CA LYS A 111 -10.65 -2.21 -7.33
C LYS A 111 -11.36 -2.02 -6.00
N ILE A 112 -12.53 -1.39 -6.04
CA ILE A 112 -13.39 -1.24 -4.87
C ILE A 112 -14.08 -2.58 -4.62
N SER A 113 -14.01 -3.06 -3.39
CA SER A 113 -14.75 -4.24 -2.93
C SER A 113 -16.05 -3.85 -2.27
N ASP A 114 -16.01 -2.79 -1.45
CA ASP A 114 -17.16 -2.30 -0.71
C ASP A 114 -16.93 -0.85 -0.28
N TYR A 115 -18.02 -0.12 0.00
CA TYR A 115 -17.94 1.22 0.55
C TYR A 115 -19.18 1.58 1.36
N SER A 116 -19.02 2.53 2.28
CA SER A 116 -20.12 3.11 3.07
C SER A 116 -19.85 4.59 3.31
N HIS A 117 -20.92 5.40 3.28
CA HIS A 117 -20.84 6.81 3.66
C HIS A 117 -21.50 7.10 5.01
N THR A 118 -22.43 6.25 5.44
CA THR A 118 -23.20 6.42 6.68
C THR A 118 -23.42 5.08 7.36
N PRO A 119 -23.34 5.00 8.70
CA PRO A 119 -22.96 6.06 9.65
C PRO A 119 -21.46 6.35 9.65
N ILE A 120 -20.65 5.51 9.03
CA ILE A 120 -19.19 5.59 8.96
C ILE A 120 -18.76 5.64 7.50
N SER A 121 -17.87 6.58 7.17
CA SER A 121 -17.31 6.70 5.82
C SER A 121 -16.12 5.75 5.67
N LEU A 122 -16.26 4.72 4.85
CA LEU A 122 -15.28 3.67 4.57
C LEU A 122 -15.23 3.33 3.10
N CYS A 123 -14.05 3.02 2.58
CA CYS A 123 -13.89 2.42 1.26
C CYS A 123 -12.83 1.32 1.33
N PHE A 124 -13.17 0.14 0.84
CA PHE A 124 -12.33 -1.06 0.84
C PHE A 124 -11.83 -1.35 -0.57
N PHE A 125 -10.52 -1.53 -0.71
CA PHE A 125 -9.88 -1.80 -1.99
C PHE A 125 -9.17 -3.14 -1.98
N HIS A 126 -9.21 -3.83 -3.12
CA HIS A 126 -8.41 -5.03 -3.35
C HIS A 126 -7.49 -4.87 -4.58
N VAL A 127 -6.40 -5.60 -4.56
CA VAL A 127 -5.41 -5.72 -5.64
C VAL A 127 -5.19 -7.17 -6.06
N ASN A 128 -5.75 -8.12 -5.31
CA ASN A 128 -5.66 -9.56 -5.53
C ASN A 128 -6.98 -10.25 -5.12
N GLY A 129 -6.99 -11.56 -4.94
CA GLY A 129 -8.19 -12.33 -4.57
C GLY A 129 -8.72 -12.12 -3.14
N ARG A 130 -8.05 -11.30 -2.32
CA ARG A 130 -8.51 -10.94 -0.97
C ARG A 130 -9.66 -9.93 -1.06
N HIS A 131 -10.61 -9.96 -0.11
CA HIS A 131 -11.70 -8.98 -0.08
C HIS A 131 -11.17 -7.55 -0.07
N HIS A 132 -10.16 -7.26 0.74
CA HIS A 132 -9.46 -5.97 0.71
C HIS A 132 -8.03 -6.12 1.22
N SER A 133 -7.16 -5.28 0.70
CA SER A 133 -5.77 -5.11 1.13
C SER A 133 -5.54 -3.72 1.70
N LEU A 134 -6.42 -2.77 1.38
CA LEU A 134 -6.42 -1.41 1.90
C LEU A 134 -7.85 -1.00 2.23
N ALA A 135 -8.04 -0.30 3.36
CA ALA A 135 -9.26 0.44 3.62
C ALA A 135 -8.95 1.90 4.00
N LEU A 136 -9.74 2.81 3.46
CA LEU A 136 -9.72 4.22 3.82
C LEU A 136 -10.87 4.50 4.78
N PHE A 137 -10.53 5.07 5.94
CA PHE A 137 -11.50 5.52 6.93
C PHE A 137 -11.59 7.05 6.91
N GLY A 138 -12.70 7.58 6.40
CA GLY A 138 -12.99 9.01 6.32
C GLY A 138 -13.36 9.60 7.68
N SER A 139 -12.38 9.80 8.53
CA SER A 139 -12.54 10.31 9.89
C SER A 139 -12.30 11.81 10.05
N GLY A 140 -11.98 12.51 8.95
CA GLY A 140 -11.57 13.91 8.98
C GLY A 140 -10.12 14.14 9.42
N GLN A 141 -9.38 13.07 9.74
CA GLN A 141 -7.98 13.09 10.15
C GLN A 141 -7.13 12.28 9.18
N THR A 142 -5.81 12.35 9.30
CA THR A 142 -4.87 11.50 8.59
C THR A 142 -4.07 10.67 9.59
N GLY A 143 -3.70 9.44 9.23
CA GLY A 143 -2.86 8.60 10.07
C GLY A 143 -3.12 7.11 9.89
N PHE A 144 -2.34 6.34 10.60
CA PHE A 144 -2.47 4.90 10.64
C PHE A 144 -3.56 4.48 11.63
N HIS A 145 -4.44 3.55 11.23
CA HIS A 145 -5.45 2.98 12.13
C HIS A 145 -5.00 1.59 12.62
N HIS A 146 -4.87 0.63 11.70
CA HIS A 146 -4.37 -0.72 12.03
C HIS A 146 -3.91 -1.46 10.77
N PHE A 147 -3.24 -2.58 10.99
CA PHE A 147 -3.04 -3.61 9.97
C PHE A 147 -3.39 -4.99 10.54
N MET A 148 -3.69 -5.92 9.64
CA MET A 148 -3.96 -7.32 9.95
C MET A 148 -2.91 -8.20 9.25
N VAL A 149 -2.38 -9.18 9.98
CA VAL A 149 -1.40 -10.17 9.52
C VAL A 149 -1.79 -11.57 9.95
#